data_3bdc45efa911b8e3e65243cf5040bb6a
#
_entry.id   3bdc45efa911b8e3e65243cf5040bb6a
#
_cell.length_a   1.000
_cell.length_b   1.000
_cell.length_c   1.000
_cell.angle_alpha   90.00
_cell.angle_beta   90.00
_cell.angle_gamma   90.00
#
_symmetry.space_group_name_H-M   'P 1'
#
loop_
_entity.id
_entity.type
_entity.pdbx_description
1 polymer ?
#
loop_
_entity_poly.entity_id
_entity_poly.type
_entity_poly.pdbx_seq_one_letter_code
_entity_poly.pdbx_strand_id
1 'polypeptide(L)'
;MADCRAFFTAALITTILFLSSGCQQIPRVEDHFNRSTPVETVRYFRYCVDAGELDLAYETLTTESRNSVTPLQFKALIRFVDVPELNNLGLRDLIVQSDVDSRPETVSGSTQNWWVTLILDTEDQYIEYSLKLVPGTASQWQVDLLSPRGIDLGGSDS
;
A
#
# COMPACT_ATOMS: atom_id res chain seq x y z
N MET A 1 -3.84 -31.82 -56.39
CA MET A 1 -3.91 -32.15 -54.97
C MET A 1 -2.80 -31.50 -54.12
N ALA A 2 -2.02 -30.58 -54.66
CA ALA A 2 -0.90 -29.92 -53.94
C ALA A 2 -1.31 -28.62 -53.22
N ASP A 3 -2.40 -27.96 -53.63
CA ASP A 3 -2.71 -26.61 -53.12
C ASP A 3 -3.41 -26.59 -51.73
N CYS A 4 -4.03 -27.69 -51.31
CA CYS A 4 -4.76 -27.73 -50.07
C CYS A 4 -3.85 -27.74 -48.82
N ARG A 5 -2.63 -28.28 -48.93
CA ARG A 5 -1.66 -28.32 -47.81
C ARG A 5 -1.02 -26.96 -47.54
N ALA A 6 -0.81 -26.15 -48.58
CA ALA A 6 -0.24 -24.82 -48.45
C ALA A 6 -1.20 -23.85 -47.75
N PHE A 7 -2.50 -23.97 -48.00
CA PHE A 7 -3.53 -23.16 -47.33
C PHE A 7 -3.65 -23.49 -45.85
N PHE A 8 -3.57 -24.76 -45.44
CA PHE A 8 -3.66 -25.15 -44.04
C PHE A 8 -2.45 -24.70 -43.23
N THR A 9 -1.24 -24.76 -43.81
CA THR A 9 -0.03 -24.28 -43.10
C THR A 9 -0.01 -22.76 -42.96
N ALA A 10 -0.46 -22.00 -43.95
CA ALA A 10 -0.56 -20.53 -43.86
C ALA A 10 -1.59 -20.09 -42.82
N ALA A 11 -2.76 -20.73 -42.73
CA ALA A 11 -3.80 -20.45 -41.74
C ALA A 11 -3.31 -20.74 -40.33
N LEU A 12 -2.58 -21.83 -40.11
CA LEU A 12 -2.07 -22.19 -38.77
C LEU A 12 -1.03 -21.20 -38.25
N ILE A 13 -0.12 -20.73 -39.14
CA ILE A 13 0.91 -19.75 -38.80
C ILE A 13 0.27 -18.40 -38.43
N THR A 14 -0.76 -17.97 -39.17
CA THR A 14 -1.47 -16.72 -38.88
C THR A 14 -2.19 -16.76 -37.54
N THR A 15 -2.78 -17.89 -37.19
CA THR A 15 -3.48 -18.05 -35.89
C THR A 15 -2.51 -18.02 -34.69
N ILE A 16 -1.31 -18.61 -34.85
CA ILE A 16 -0.27 -18.57 -33.79
C ILE A 16 0.27 -17.14 -33.58
N LEU A 17 0.41 -16.35 -34.65
CA LEU A 17 0.85 -14.95 -34.56
C LEU A 17 -0.17 -14.05 -33.82
N PHE A 18 -1.47 -14.32 -33.96
CA PHE A 18 -2.50 -13.56 -33.22
C PHE A 18 -2.56 -13.91 -31.74
N LEU A 19 -2.18 -15.11 -31.33
CA LEU A 19 -2.17 -15.53 -29.92
C LEU A 19 -0.98 -14.97 -29.14
N SER A 20 0.09 -14.53 -29.80
CA SER A 20 1.26 -13.96 -29.13
C SER A 20 1.17 -12.46 -28.85
N SER A 21 0.14 -11.76 -29.33
CA SER A 21 -0.03 -10.30 -29.13
C SER A 21 -0.74 -9.93 -27.83
N GLY A 22 -1.09 -10.90 -26.98
CA GLY A 22 -1.90 -10.70 -25.77
C GLY A 22 -1.14 -10.57 -24.46
N CYS A 23 0.19 -10.44 -24.46
CA CYS A 23 0.89 -9.99 -23.26
C CYS A 23 0.66 -8.48 -23.08
N GLN A 24 -0.52 -8.10 -22.61
CA GLN A 24 -0.68 -6.82 -21.94
C GLN A 24 0.31 -6.83 -20.77
N GLN A 25 1.36 -6.03 -20.86
CA GLN A 25 2.20 -5.73 -19.70
C GLN A 25 1.27 -5.18 -18.64
N ILE A 26 1.04 -5.96 -17.58
CA ILE A 26 0.35 -5.46 -16.39
C ILE A 26 1.20 -4.28 -15.94
N PRO A 27 0.63 -3.05 -15.91
CA PRO A 27 1.37 -1.88 -15.48
C PRO A 27 1.95 -2.17 -14.10
N ARG A 28 3.21 -1.84 -13.89
CA ARG A 28 3.81 -2.00 -12.56
C ARG A 28 3.09 -1.05 -11.61
N VAL A 29 2.87 -1.48 -10.40
CA VAL A 29 2.23 -0.68 -9.35
C VAL A 29 2.90 0.68 -9.21
N GLU A 30 4.21 0.72 -9.35
CA GLU A 30 5.05 1.92 -9.31
C GLU A 30 4.70 2.95 -10.39
N ASP A 31 4.14 2.51 -11.51
CA ASP A 31 3.73 3.39 -12.62
C ASP A 31 2.41 4.15 -12.31
N HIS A 32 1.64 3.66 -11.33
CA HIS A 32 0.34 4.24 -10.95
C HIS A 32 0.42 5.17 -9.73
N PHE A 33 1.47 5.06 -8.91
CA PHE A 33 1.59 5.81 -7.67
C PHE A 33 2.86 6.66 -7.67
N ASN A 34 2.66 7.97 -7.69
CA ASN A 34 3.76 8.91 -7.51
C ASN A 34 3.92 9.24 -6.02
N ARG A 35 4.84 8.58 -5.32
CA ARG A 35 5.12 8.80 -3.89
C ARG A 35 5.73 10.17 -3.56
N SER A 36 5.56 11.16 -4.43
CA SER A 36 6.06 12.53 -4.23
C SER A 36 5.23 13.35 -3.24
N THR A 37 4.05 12.86 -2.86
CA THR A 37 3.19 13.49 -1.86
C THR A 37 2.87 12.52 -0.73
N PRO A 38 2.60 13.02 0.50
CA PRO A 38 2.20 12.17 1.62
C PRO A 38 0.98 11.29 1.31
N VAL A 39 -0.05 11.87 0.71
CA VAL A 39 -1.29 11.16 0.38
C VAL A 39 -1.05 10.03 -0.61
N GLU A 40 -0.29 10.28 -1.67
CA GLU A 40 0.03 9.23 -2.65
C GLU A 40 0.89 8.13 -2.05
N THR A 41 1.76 8.46 -1.10
CA THR A 41 2.53 7.46 -0.36
C THR A 41 1.63 6.55 0.49
N VAL A 42 0.63 7.11 1.18
CA VAL A 42 -0.33 6.31 1.94
C VAL A 42 -1.22 5.48 1.02
N ARG A 43 -1.65 6.03 -0.12
CA ARG A 43 -2.40 5.26 -1.12
C ARG A 43 -1.60 4.08 -1.67
N TYR A 44 -0.32 4.30 -1.96
CA TYR A 44 0.59 3.23 -2.39
C TYR A 44 0.76 2.17 -1.30
N PHE A 45 1.04 2.60 -0.06
CA PHE A 45 1.17 1.70 1.09
C PHE A 45 -0.09 0.84 1.26
N ARG A 46 -1.26 1.48 1.26
CA ARG A 46 -2.56 0.81 1.35
C ARG A 46 -2.76 -0.20 0.21
N TYR A 47 -2.45 0.20 -1.02
CA TYR A 47 -2.53 -0.71 -2.17
C TYR A 47 -1.64 -1.94 -1.99
N CYS A 48 -0.40 -1.76 -1.54
CA CYS A 48 0.51 -2.87 -1.28
C CYS A 48 -0.03 -3.81 -0.19
N VAL A 49 -0.63 -3.26 0.86
CA VAL A 49 -1.27 -4.05 1.93
C VAL A 49 -2.46 -4.84 1.38
N ASP A 50 -3.30 -4.23 0.56
CA ASP A 50 -4.47 -4.87 -0.04
C ASP A 50 -4.08 -5.98 -1.02
N ALA A 51 -3.13 -5.71 -1.90
CA ALA A 51 -2.61 -6.68 -2.86
C ALA A 51 -1.80 -7.82 -2.20
N GLY A 52 -1.47 -7.71 -0.91
CA GLY A 52 -0.62 -8.67 -0.21
C GLY A 52 0.87 -8.51 -0.50
N GLU A 53 1.27 -7.46 -1.19
CA GLU A 53 2.66 -7.11 -1.53
C GLU A 53 3.36 -6.46 -0.32
N LEU A 54 3.42 -7.22 0.79
CA LEU A 54 3.87 -6.69 2.08
C LEU A 54 5.37 -6.32 2.11
N ASP A 55 6.17 -6.86 1.20
CA ASP A 55 7.58 -6.45 1.07
C ASP A 55 7.66 -5.02 0.50
N LEU A 56 6.85 -4.70 -0.50
CA LEU A 56 6.76 -3.34 -1.06
C LEU A 56 6.18 -2.36 -0.03
N ALA A 57 5.16 -2.77 0.73
CA ALA A 57 4.64 -1.95 1.83
C ALA A 57 5.73 -1.66 2.88
N TYR A 58 6.53 -2.67 3.26
CA TYR A 58 7.64 -2.51 4.20
C TYR A 58 8.71 -1.54 3.69
N GLU A 59 9.00 -1.53 2.40
CA GLU A 59 9.96 -0.60 1.79
C GLU A 59 9.52 0.87 1.86
N THR A 60 8.22 1.14 2.05
CA THR A 60 7.73 2.51 2.24
C THR A 60 8.00 3.06 3.64
N LEU A 61 8.37 2.22 4.59
CA LEU A 61 8.60 2.64 5.97
C LEU A 61 9.88 3.45 6.13
N THR A 62 9.91 4.31 7.14
CA THR A 62 11.12 5.02 7.54
C THR A 62 12.22 4.05 7.97
N THR A 63 13.46 4.52 7.95
CA THR A 63 14.60 3.72 8.44
C THR A 63 14.43 3.34 9.90
N GLU A 64 13.93 4.25 10.73
CA GLU A 64 13.65 4.01 12.16
C GLU A 64 12.61 2.90 12.33
N SER A 65 11.50 2.97 11.60
CA SER A 65 10.47 1.93 11.63
C SER A 65 11.04 0.57 11.20
N ARG A 66 11.83 0.52 10.14
CA ARG A 66 12.47 -0.73 9.66
C ARG A 66 13.53 -1.28 10.62
N ASN A 67 14.19 -0.44 11.38
CA ASN A 67 15.13 -0.89 12.41
C ASN A 67 14.42 -1.46 13.63
N SER A 68 13.21 -1.02 13.93
CA SER A 68 12.42 -1.45 15.08
C SER A 68 11.53 -2.66 14.79
N VAL A 69 11.12 -2.84 13.52
CA VAL A 69 10.22 -3.92 13.10
C VAL A 69 10.85 -4.66 11.92
N THR A 70 11.17 -5.93 12.10
CA THR A 70 11.69 -6.77 11.00
C THR A 70 10.62 -7.02 9.93
N PRO A 71 10.99 -7.38 8.68
CA PRO A 71 10.01 -7.71 7.64
C PRO A 71 9.02 -8.80 8.05
N LEU A 72 9.48 -9.81 8.79
CA LEU A 72 8.61 -10.88 9.28
C LEU A 72 7.62 -10.38 10.34
N GLN A 73 8.09 -9.56 11.29
CA GLN A 73 7.23 -8.95 12.30
C GLN A 73 6.21 -8.01 11.66
N PHE A 74 6.61 -7.21 10.68
CA PHE A 74 5.69 -6.35 9.94
C PHE A 74 4.59 -7.16 9.23
N LYS A 75 4.97 -8.24 8.52
CA LYS A 75 4.01 -9.14 7.89
C LYS A 75 3.05 -9.77 8.89
N ALA A 76 3.56 -10.15 10.05
CA ALA A 76 2.73 -10.71 11.13
C ALA A 76 1.78 -9.65 11.71
N LEU A 77 2.27 -8.44 11.94
CA LEU A 77 1.47 -7.31 12.42
C LEU A 77 0.30 -7.01 11.48
N ILE A 78 0.56 -6.88 10.20
CA ILE A 78 -0.50 -6.60 9.22
C ILE A 78 -1.52 -7.75 9.11
N ARG A 79 -1.07 -9.01 9.24
CA ARG A 79 -1.95 -10.17 8.98
C ARG A 79 -2.72 -10.67 10.19
N PHE A 80 -2.16 -10.52 11.38
CA PHE A 80 -2.63 -11.25 12.57
C PHE A 80 -2.93 -10.35 13.76
N VAL A 81 -2.64 -9.06 13.68
CA VAL A 81 -2.97 -8.16 14.79
C VAL A 81 -4.40 -7.67 14.60
N ASP A 82 -5.25 -8.09 15.51
CA ASP A 82 -6.56 -7.51 15.71
C ASP A 82 -6.43 -6.33 16.65
N VAL A 83 -7.14 -5.26 16.36
CA VAL A 83 -7.19 -4.07 17.22
C VAL A 83 -8.40 -4.23 18.14
N PRO A 84 -8.20 -4.47 19.44
CA PRO A 84 -9.30 -4.75 20.36
C PRO A 84 -10.35 -3.64 20.43
N GLU A 85 -9.90 -2.39 20.31
CA GLU A 85 -10.75 -1.19 20.30
C GLU A 85 -11.70 -1.16 19.10
N LEU A 86 -11.43 -1.97 18.08
CA LEU A 86 -12.17 -2.02 16.81
C LEU A 86 -13.06 -3.24 16.68
N ASN A 87 -13.57 -3.81 17.79
CA ASN A 87 -14.39 -5.02 17.77
C ASN A 87 -13.74 -6.19 17.01
N ASN A 88 -12.42 -6.34 17.16
CA ASN A 88 -11.59 -7.34 16.46
C ASN A 88 -11.45 -7.13 14.95
N LEU A 89 -11.62 -5.90 14.46
CA LEU A 89 -11.20 -5.58 13.10
C LEU A 89 -9.68 -5.71 13.00
N GLY A 90 -9.20 -6.47 12.05
CA GLY A 90 -7.76 -6.62 11.81
C GLY A 90 -7.13 -5.32 11.32
N LEU A 91 -5.87 -5.07 11.69
CA LEU A 91 -5.13 -3.89 11.22
C LEU A 91 -5.11 -3.78 9.69
N ARG A 92 -5.04 -4.92 8.99
CA ARG A 92 -5.14 -4.96 7.53
C ARG A 92 -6.47 -4.38 7.05
N ASP A 93 -7.55 -4.83 7.62
CA ASP A 93 -8.90 -4.44 7.18
C ASP A 93 -9.15 -2.96 7.48
N LEU A 94 -8.68 -2.47 8.61
CA LEU A 94 -8.69 -1.04 8.92
C LEU A 94 -7.98 -0.23 7.84
N ILE A 95 -6.74 -0.61 7.49
CA ILE A 95 -5.95 0.11 6.48
C ILE A 95 -6.64 0.06 5.11
N VAL A 96 -7.18 -1.08 4.72
CA VAL A 96 -7.74 -1.30 3.38
C VAL A 96 -9.12 -0.67 3.21
N GLN A 97 -9.98 -0.74 4.22
CA GLN A 97 -11.37 -0.28 4.12
C GLN A 97 -11.55 1.21 4.42
N SER A 98 -10.54 1.85 5.06
CA SER A 98 -10.63 3.27 5.41
C SER A 98 -10.52 4.18 4.19
N ASP A 99 -11.20 5.31 4.24
CA ASP A 99 -10.95 6.41 3.32
C ASP A 99 -9.71 7.21 3.73
N VAL A 100 -9.02 7.78 2.74
CA VAL A 100 -7.79 8.56 2.96
C VAL A 100 -8.13 10.05 2.96
N ASP A 101 -8.05 10.68 4.13
CA ASP A 101 -8.16 12.13 4.25
C ASP A 101 -6.79 12.76 4.56
N SER A 102 -6.51 13.89 3.92
CA SER A 102 -5.25 14.59 4.11
C SER A 102 -5.47 15.90 4.86
N ARG A 103 -5.05 15.93 6.11
CA ARG A 103 -4.98 17.19 6.86
C ARG A 103 -3.53 17.58 7.06
N PRO A 104 -3.04 18.66 6.42
CA PRO A 104 -1.71 19.17 6.71
C PRO A 104 -1.68 19.69 8.15
N GLU A 105 -0.86 19.09 8.99
CA GLU A 105 -0.58 19.66 10.31
C GLU A 105 0.54 20.69 10.18
N THR A 106 0.21 21.95 10.43
CA THR A 106 1.20 23.03 10.51
C THR A 106 1.93 22.88 11.84
N VAL A 107 2.98 22.08 11.89
CA VAL A 107 3.87 22.08 13.06
C VAL A 107 4.80 23.26 12.93
N SER A 108 4.75 24.14 13.93
CA SER A 108 5.67 25.29 14.08
C SER A 108 7.09 24.76 14.35
N GLY A 109 7.88 24.57 13.30
CA GLY A 109 9.25 24.05 13.38
C GLY A 109 9.72 23.51 12.02
N SER A 110 11.02 23.54 11.80
CA SER A 110 11.69 23.30 10.50
C SER A 110 11.63 21.87 9.96
N THR A 111 10.90 20.96 10.58
CA THR A 111 10.69 19.59 10.08
C THR A 111 9.23 19.44 9.72
N GLN A 112 8.96 19.36 8.42
CA GLN A 112 7.63 19.27 7.86
C GLN A 112 7.13 17.82 8.00
N ASN A 113 6.61 17.45 9.17
CA ASN A 113 5.90 16.20 9.35
C ASN A 113 4.48 16.34 8.80
N TRP A 114 4.02 15.36 8.08
CA TRP A 114 2.66 15.32 7.57
C TRP A 114 1.89 14.17 8.24
N TRP A 115 0.62 14.42 8.50
CA TRP A 115 -0.29 13.40 8.98
C TRP A 115 -1.33 13.13 7.92
N VAL A 116 -1.50 11.87 7.58
CA VAL A 116 -2.56 11.41 6.68
C VAL A 116 -3.49 10.55 7.49
N THR A 117 -4.74 10.96 7.57
CA THR A 117 -5.76 10.27 8.35
C THR A 117 -6.48 9.23 7.48
N LEU A 118 -6.59 8.05 8.01
CA LEU A 118 -7.46 6.99 7.52
C LEU A 118 -8.75 7.03 8.32
N ILE A 119 -9.88 7.11 7.66
CA ILE A 119 -11.20 7.19 8.26
C ILE A 119 -11.97 5.95 7.87
N LEU A 120 -12.35 5.15 8.85
CA LEU A 120 -13.32 4.09 8.69
C LEU A 120 -14.66 4.57 9.25
N ASP A 121 -15.62 4.79 8.37
CA ASP A 121 -16.97 5.18 8.71
C ASP A 121 -17.94 4.09 8.26
N THR A 122 -18.51 3.40 9.22
CA THR A 122 -19.51 2.34 9.03
C THR A 122 -20.77 2.67 9.81
N GLU A 123 -21.86 1.92 9.58
CA GLU A 123 -23.13 2.15 10.30
C GLU A 123 -22.97 2.06 11.83
N ASP A 124 -22.00 1.26 12.32
CA ASP A 124 -21.81 0.96 13.73
C ASP A 124 -20.56 1.60 14.34
N GLN A 125 -19.62 2.10 13.53
CA GLN A 125 -18.31 2.53 14.01
C GLN A 125 -17.74 3.70 13.21
N TYR A 126 -17.16 4.65 13.92
CA TYR A 126 -16.36 5.73 13.35
C TYR A 126 -14.95 5.71 13.95
N ILE A 127 -13.95 5.52 13.12
CA ILE A 127 -12.55 5.37 13.55
C ILE A 127 -11.66 6.30 12.72
N GLU A 128 -10.87 7.10 13.41
CA GLU A 128 -9.81 7.90 12.81
C GLU A 128 -8.44 7.33 13.24
N TYR A 129 -7.62 7.02 12.25
CA TYR A 129 -6.26 6.55 12.45
C TYR A 129 -5.32 7.36 11.56
N SER A 130 -4.32 8.02 12.14
CA SER A 130 -3.41 8.86 11.38
C SER A 130 -2.02 8.25 11.29
N LEU A 131 -1.50 8.20 10.08
CA LEU A 131 -0.13 7.82 9.79
C LEU A 131 0.74 9.07 9.66
N LYS A 132 1.88 9.07 10.32
CA LYS A 132 2.87 10.12 10.16
C LYS A 132 3.72 9.84 8.93
N LEU A 133 3.91 10.87 8.11
CA LEU A 133 4.75 10.85 6.92
C LEU A 133 5.97 11.74 7.12
N VAL A 134 7.12 11.23 6.72
CA VAL A 134 8.40 11.92 6.82
C VAL A 134 9.02 12.02 5.43
N PRO A 135 9.64 13.16 5.07
CA PRO A 135 10.39 13.25 3.82
C PRO A 135 11.53 12.23 3.82
N GLY A 136 11.56 11.38 2.80
CA GLY A 136 12.63 10.41 2.60
C GLY A 136 13.65 10.87 1.57
N THR A 137 14.49 9.95 1.12
CA THR A 137 15.46 10.17 0.05
C THR A 137 14.76 10.24 -1.31
N ALA A 138 15.38 10.88 -2.30
CA ALA A 138 14.89 10.99 -3.67
C ALA A 138 13.48 11.62 -3.82
N SER A 139 13.14 12.58 -2.97
CA SER A 139 11.84 13.30 -2.98
C SER A 139 10.63 12.37 -2.79
N GLN A 140 10.82 11.22 -2.19
CA GLN A 140 9.74 10.31 -1.82
C GLN A 140 9.41 10.45 -0.33
N TRP A 141 8.15 10.32 0.02
CA TRP A 141 7.70 10.27 1.41
C TRP A 141 7.77 8.85 1.96
N GLN A 142 7.96 8.74 3.26
CA GLN A 142 8.04 7.47 3.99
C GLN A 142 7.04 7.45 5.14
N VAL A 143 6.50 6.28 5.44
CA VAL A 143 5.55 6.06 6.54
C VAL A 143 6.33 5.80 7.83
N ASP A 144 6.07 6.61 8.85
CA ASP A 144 6.54 6.37 10.21
C ASP A 144 5.48 5.52 10.96
N LEU A 145 5.75 4.23 11.07
CA LEU A 145 4.84 3.30 11.73
C LEU A 145 4.87 3.40 13.26
N LEU A 146 5.91 4.02 13.82
CA LEU A 146 6.13 4.11 15.27
C LEU A 146 5.39 5.29 15.93
N SER A 147 4.80 6.15 15.14
CA SER A 147 4.11 7.35 15.62
C SER A 147 2.67 7.42 15.12
N PRO A 148 1.84 6.40 15.35
CA PRO A 148 0.42 6.47 14.98
C PRO A 148 -0.32 7.42 15.92
N ARG A 149 -1.42 8.00 15.42
CA ARG A 149 -2.39 8.74 16.21
C ARG A 149 -3.78 8.14 16.02
N GLY A 150 -4.58 8.05 17.05
CA GLY A 150 -5.98 7.61 17.01
C GLY A 150 -6.21 6.18 17.45
N ILE A 151 -5.22 5.30 17.36
CA ILE A 151 -5.29 3.94 17.89
C ILE A 151 -4.07 3.70 18.75
N ASP A 152 -4.30 3.34 20.02
CA ASP A 152 -3.24 2.84 20.88
C ASP A 152 -2.96 1.37 20.50
N LEU A 153 -1.89 1.15 19.77
CA LEU A 153 -1.44 -0.21 19.43
C LEU A 153 -0.75 -0.90 20.61
N GLY A 154 -1.04 -0.50 21.85
CA GLY A 154 -0.56 -1.17 23.06
C GLY A 154 0.89 -0.83 23.40
N GLY A 155 1.34 0.36 23.07
CA GLY A 155 2.57 0.94 23.59
C GLY A 155 2.35 1.28 25.06
N SER A 156 2.79 0.39 25.96
CA SER A 156 2.74 0.60 27.41
C SER A 156 3.34 1.94 27.80
N ASP A 157 2.53 2.79 28.38
CA ASP A 157 3.01 3.88 29.22
C ASP A 157 3.91 3.28 30.32
N SER A 158 5.17 3.65 30.29
CA SER A 158 6.14 3.40 31.37
C SER A 158 6.82 4.69 31.77
#